data_4ce09306fb0685c494cb78a687aa7b73
#
_entry.id   4ce09306fb0685c494cb78a687aa7b73
#
_cell.length_a   1.000
_cell.length_b   1.000
_cell.length_c   1.000
_cell.angle_alpha   90.00
_cell.angle_beta   90.00
_cell.angle_gamma   90.00
#
_symmetry.space_group_name_H-M   'P 1'
#
loop_
_entity.id
_entity.type
_entity.pdbx_description
1 polymer ?
#
loop_
_entity_poly.entity_id
_entity_poly.type
_entity_poly.pdbx_seq_one_letter_code
_entity_poly.pdbx_strand_id
1 'polypeptide(L)' 'MIGLKNIRKRRNLNQQKVAMDLNISREALSYYENGKREPSLALLVAMSKYYNVSINYLITGEEFQKR' A
#
# COMPACT_ATOMS: atom_id res chain seq x y z
N MET A 1 7.63 -1.48 -1.27
CA MET A 1 6.47 -2.34 -0.92
C MET A 1 5.74 -2.75 -2.19
N ILE A 2 6.13 -3.86 -2.71
CA ILE A 2 5.63 -4.29 -4.01
C ILE A 2 4.13 -4.60 -4.00
N GLY A 3 3.62 -5.12 -2.88
CA GLY A 3 2.20 -5.41 -2.78
C GLY A 3 1.35 -4.16 -2.77
N LEU A 4 1.86 -3.09 -2.19
CA LEU A 4 1.16 -1.82 -2.16
C LEU A 4 0.91 -1.32 -3.58
N LYS A 5 1.92 -1.39 -4.43
CA LYS A 5 1.79 -0.98 -5.83
C LYS A 5 0.88 -1.92 -6.60
N ASN A 6 1.04 -3.22 -6.38
CA ASN A 6 0.29 -4.23 -7.11
C ASN A 6 -1.20 -4.15 -6.83
N ILE A 7 -1.58 -4.00 -5.55
CA ILE A 7 -3.01 -3.95 -5.22
C ILE A 7 -3.67 -2.70 -5.79
N ARG A 8 -2.94 -1.57 -5.77
CA ARG A 8 -3.48 -0.35 -6.34
C ARG A 8 -3.76 -0.53 -7.84
N LYS A 9 -2.79 -1.12 -8.56
CA LYS A 9 -2.95 -1.32 -9.99
C LYS A 9 -4.05 -2.33 -10.32
N ARG A 10 -4.15 -3.38 -9.53
CA ARG A 10 -5.19 -4.39 -9.74
C ARG A 10 -6.58 -3.80 -9.59
N ARG A 11 -6.73 -2.78 -8.76
CA ARG A 11 -8.01 -2.14 -8.54
C ARG A 11 -8.22 -0.91 -9.43
N ASN A 12 -7.30 -0.69 -10.38
CA ASN A 12 -7.40 0.41 -11.34
C ASN A 12 -7.49 1.77 -10.67
N LEU A 13 -6.76 1.94 -9.57
CA LEU A 13 -6.73 3.21 -8.85
C LEU A 13 -5.44 3.95 -9.21
N ASN A 14 -5.53 5.26 -9.37
CA ASN A 14 -4.33 6.04 -9.60
C ASN A 14 -3.75 6.51 -8.27
N GLN A 15 -2.48 6.94 -8.32
CA GLN A 15 -1.79 7.34 -7.08
C GLN A 15 -2.44 8.54 -6.42
N GLN A 16 -2.93 9.48 -7.21
CA GLN A 16 -3.55 10.70 -6.65
C GLN A 16 -4.76 10.35 -5.80
N LYS A 17 -5.61 9.48 -6.29
CA LYS A 17 -6.81 9.07 -5.57
C LYS A 17 -6.46 8.38 -4.25
N VAL A 18 -5.54 7.43 -4.30
CA VAL A 18 -5.17 6.68 -3.11
C VAL A 18 -4.47 7.58 -2.09
N ALA A 19 -3.59 8.45 -2.56
CA ALA A 19 -2.89 9.39 -1.67
C ALA A 19 -3.89 10.29 -0.95
N MET A 20 -4.88 10.81 -1.68
CA MET A 20 -5.92 11.63 -1.08
C MET A 20 -6.69 10.86 -0.01
N ASP A 21 -7.07 9.64 -0.33
CA ASP A 21 -7.85 8.81 0.61
C ASP A 21 -7.05 8.49 1.87
N LEU A 22 -5.73 8.33 1.74
CA LEU A 22 -4.86 8.03 2.87
C LEU A 22 -4.32 9.29 3.53
N ASN A 23 -4.67 10.45 3.01
CA ASN A 23 -4.24 11.74 3.57
C ASN A 23 -2.71 11.89 3.56
N ILE A 24 -2.09 11.48 2.47
CA ILE A 24 -0.65 11.65 2.25
C ILE A 24 -0.44 12.29 0.88
N SER A 25 0.78 12.73 0.61
CA SER A 25 1.09 13.27 -0.69
C SER A 25 1.27 12.15 -1.71
N ARG A 26 1.08 12.49 -2.99
CA ARG A 26 1.31 11.52 -4.05
C ARG A 26 2.77 11.09 -4.09
N GLU A 27 3.68 12.02 -3.83
CA GLU A 27 5.11 11.71 -3.79
C GLU A 27 5.43 10.70 -2.70
N ALA A 28 4.81 10.89 -1.52
CA ALA A 28 5.03 9.96 -0.41
C ALA A 28 4.55 8.56 -0.80
N LEU A 29 3.37 8.47 -1.40
CA LEU A 29 2.86 7.18 -1.83
C LEU A 29 3.80 6.52 -2.83
N SER A 30 4.30 7.30 -3.78
CA SER A 30 5.23 6.79 -4.78
C SER A 30 6.50 6.25 -4.11
N TYR A 31 7.03 6.96 -3.12
CA TYR A 31 8.22 6.49 -2.40
C TYR A 31 7.96 5.16 -1.70
N TYR A 32 6.79 5.03 -1.07
CA TYR A 32 6.43 3.77 -0.39
C TYR A 32 6.28 2.64 -1.39
N GLU A 33 5.63 2.90 -2.51
CA GLU A 33 5.42 1.85 -3.52
C GLU A 33 6.74 1.39 -4.13
N ASN A 34 7.70 2.28 -4.26
CA ASN A 34 8.97 1.97 -4.91
C ASN A 34 10.08 1.62 -3.94
N GLY A 35 9.78 1.52 -2.65
CA GLY A 35 10.76 1.09 -1.68
C GLY A 35 11.78 2.14 -1.28
N LYS A 36 11.54 3.41 -1.62
CA LYS A 36 12.46 4.48 -1.26
C LYS A 36 12.24 5.00 0.14
N ARG A 37 11.10 4.70 0.71
CA ARG A 37 10.72 5.06 2.07
C ARG A 37 9.81 4.01 2.65
N GLU A 38 9.78 3.92 3.96
CA GLU A 38 8.87 3.02 4.66
C GLU A 38 7.83 3.81 5.40
N PRO A 39 6.55 3.43 5.31
CA PRO A 39 5.51 4.14 6.05
C PRO A 39 5.61 3.84 7.55
N SER A 40 5.03 4.74 8.36
CA SER A 40 4.90 4.47 9.78
C SER A 40 4.00 3.27 10.00
N LEU A 41 4.07 2.69 11.19
CA LEU A 41 3.20 1.56 11.53
C LEU A 41 1.73 1.98 11.42
N ALA A 42 1.39 3.17 11.89
CA ALA A 42 0.01 3.64 11.81
C ALA A 42 -0.46 3.74 10.38
N LEU A 43 0.38 4.26 9.49
CA LEU A 43 0.02 4.37 8.08
C LEU A 43 -0.08 3.00 7.43
N LEU A 44 0.80 2.09 7.81
CA LEU A 44 0.78 0.73 7.29
C LEU A 44 -0.54 0.03 7.63
N VAL A 45 -1.00 0.21 8.87
CA VAL A 45 -2.29 -0.34 9.29
C VAL A 45 -3.42 0.31 8.48
N ALA A 46 -3.36 1.62 8.27
CA ALA A 46 -4.37 2.31 7.48
C ALA A 46 -4.41 1.79 6.04
N MET A 47 -3.24 1.54 5.45
CA MET A 47 -3.16 0.99 4.10
C MET A 47 -3.78 -0.41 4.04
N SER A 48 -3.48 -1.23 5.03
CA SER A 48 -4.03 -2.58 5.11
C SER A 48 -5.55 -2.54 5.16
N LYS A 49 -6.11 -1.66 5.96
CA LYS A 49 -7.55 -1.52 6.07
C LYS A 49 -8.16 -0.94 4.80
N TYR A 50 -7.48 0.04 4.22
CA TYR A 50 -7.97 0.69 3.01
C TYR A 50 -8.16 -0.31 1.87
N TYR A 51 -7.19 -1.19 1.68
CA TYR A 51 -7.23 -2.18 0.63
C TYR A 51 -7.83 -3.50 1.06
N ASN A 52 -8.05 -3.68 2.35
CA ASN A 52 -8.55 -4.94 2.92
C ASN A 52 -7.63 -6.10 2.56
N VAL A 53 -6.34 -5.90 2.75
CA VAL A 53 -5.32 -6.93 2.55
C VAL A 53 -4.41 -6.96 3.76
N SER A 54 -3.66 -8.03 3.92
CA SER A 54 -2.73 -8.16 5.03
C SER A 54 -1.55 -7.21 4.86
N ILE A 55 -0.93 -6.85 5.98
CA ILE A 55 0.31 -6.08 5.95
C ILE A 55 1.39 -6.88 5.23
N ASN A 56 1.41 -8.19 5.45
CA ASN A 56 2.36 -9.06 4.76
C ASN A 56 2.23 -8.91 3.24
N TYR A 57 0.99 -8.89 2.74
CA TYR A 57 0.77 -8.72 1.32
C TYR A 57 1.31 -7.37 0.83
N LEU A 58 1.06 -6.30 1.59
CA LEU A 58 1.53 -4.97 1.19
C LEU A 58 3.05 -4.94 1.01
N ILE A 59 3.76 -5.64 1.87
CA ILE A 59 5.22 -5.63 1.84
C ILE A 59 5.76 -6.55 0.77
N THR A 60 5.27 -7.78 0.70
CA THR A 60 5.87 -8.82 -0.13
C THR A 60 5.16 -9.04 -1.45
N GLY A 61 3.91 -8.63 -1.55
CA GLY A 61 3.10 -8.92 -2.72
C GLY A 61 2.56 -10.33 -2.73
N GLU A 62 2.71 -11.08 -1.64
CA GLU A 62 2.27 -12.45 -1.56
C GLU A 62 1.34 -12.65 -0.39
N GLU A 63 0.26 -13.36 -0.65
CA GLU A 63 -0.68 -13.70 0.40
C GLU A 63 -0.13 -14.86 1.21
N PHE A 64 -0.12 -14.69 2.53
CA PHE A 64 0.34 -15.75 3.39
C PHE A 64 -0.75 -16.80 3.52
N GLN A 65 -0.46 -18.01 3.07
CA GLN A 65 -1.42 -19.10 3.09
C GLN A 65 -1.37 -19.80 4.43
N LYS A 66 -2.50 -19.86 5.08
CA LYS A 66 -2.61 -20.53 6.35
C LYS A 66 -3.34 -21.85 6.18
N ARG A 67 -2.83 -22.87 6.84
CA ARG A 67 -3.45 -24.16 6.68
C ARG A 67 -4.04 -24.67 7.90
#